data_cb8c493f2dfd15266195311c33a8e8e0
#
_entry.id   cb8c493f2dfd15266195311c33a8e8e0
#
_cell.length_a   1.000
_cell.length_b   1.000
_cell.length_c   1.000
_cell.angle_alpha   90.00
_cell.angle_beta   90.00
_cell.angle_gamma   90.00
#
_symmetry.space_group_name_H-M   'P 1'
#
loop_
_entity.id
_entity.type
_entity.pdbx_description
1 polymer ?
#
loop_
_entity_poly.entity_id
_entity_poly.type
_entity_poly.pdbx_seq_one_letter_code
_entity_poly.pdbx_strand_id
1 'polypeptide(L)'
;MDADGAIRLRRVISKLARELNSSSTGAGLTPSQASVLGLIVSRGPLSLGDLGEIEGLNPTMLSRVISRLHEMGLIERIPDPADLRSASVVATPPGKRVDEDVKTQRAAAVSRCLEALPPGQVAAISEALPALEDLAATMRQASRAERSQRAGR
;
A
#
# COMPACT_ATOMS: atom_id res chain seq x y z
N MET A 1 -20.03 -15.10 10.33
CA MET A 1 -19.65 -15.43 8.93
C MET A 1 -18.99 -16.80 8.97
N ASP A 2 -19.44 -17.73 8.14
CA ASP A 2 -18.89 -19.06 8.01
C ASP A 2 -17.59 -19.09 7.17
N ALA A 3 -16.96 -20.26 7.06
CA ALA A 3 -15.69 -20.41 6.31
C ALA A 3 -15.83 -20.06 4.83
N ASP A 4 -16.97 -20.39 4.21
CA ASP A 4 -17.24 -20.09 2.81
C ASP A 4 -17.38 -18.57 2.58
N GLY A 5 -18.04 -17.88 3.50
CA GLY A 5 -18.15 -16.41 3.50
C GLY A 5 -16.79 -15.73 3.60
N ALA A 6 -15.89 -16.23 4.47
CA ALA A 6 -14.53 -15.71 4.60
C ALA A 6 -13.71 -15.93 3.32
N ILE A 7 -13.81 -17.10 2.68
CA ILE A 7 -13.14 -17.39 1.41
C ILE A 7 -13.66 -16.45 0.31
N ARG A 8 -14.97 -16.25 0.24
CA ARG A 8 -15.59 -15.34 -0.73
C ARG A 8 -15.14 -13.89 -0.53
N LEU A 9 -15.14 -13.41 0.71
CA LEU A 9 -14.66 -12.07 1.06
C LEU A 9 -13.21 -11.87 0.64
N ARG A 10 -12.32 -12.79 1.01
CA ARG A 10 -10.90 -12.76 0.59
C ARG A 10 -10.76 -12.67 -0.93
N ARG A 11 -11.54 -13.46 -1.68
CA ARG A 11 -11.51 -13.48 -3.15
C ARG A 11 -11.93 -12.13 -3.74
N VAL A 12 -12.99 -11.53 -3.21
CA VAL A 12 -13.48 -10.20 -3.64
C VAL A 12 -12.44 -9.13 -3.35
N ILE A 13 -11.90 -9.09 -2.14
CA ILE A 13 -10.86 -8.12 -1.76
C ILE A 13 -9.63 -8.26 -2.68
N SER A 14 -9.16 -9.49 -2.93
CA SER A 14 -8.01 -9.72 -3.81
C SER A 14 -8.27 -9.29 -5.26
N LYS A 15 -9.50 -9.44 -5.76
CA LYS A 15 -9.89 -8.98 -7.09
C LYS A 15 -9.92 -7.46 -7.16
N LEU A 16 -10.57 -6.81 -6.20
CA LEU A 16 -10.62 -5.35 -6.13
C LEU A 16 -9.22 -4.73 -6.03
N ALA A 17 -8.37 -5.26 -5.16
CA ALA A 17 -6.99 -4.79 -5.02
C ALA A 17 -6.20 -4.91 -6.33
N ARG A 18 -6.37 -6.00 -7.09
CA ARG A 18 -5.72 -6.19 -8.37
C ARG A 18 -6.21 -5.18 -9.41
N GLU A 19 -7.52 -4.97 -9.52
CA GLU A 19 -8.09 -4.00 -10.47
C GLU A 19 -7.63 -2.56 -10.15
N LEU A 20 -7.63 -2.17 -8.88
CA LEU A 20 -7.14 -0.86 -8.43
C LEU A 20 -5.64 -0.68 -8.69
N ASN A 21 -4.87 -1.75 -8.54
CA ASN A 21 -3.42 -1.71 -8.77
C ASN A 21 -3.04 -1.84 -10.26
N SER A 22 -3.89 -2.44 -11.10
CA SER A 22 -3.64 -2.55 -12.54
C SER A 22 -3.90 -1.25 -13.29
N SER A 23 -4.70 -0.34 -12.72
CA SER A 23 -4.94 0.98 -13.28
C SER A 23 -3.60 1.72 -13.37
N SER A 24 -3.14 2.00 -14.59
CA SER A 24 -1.94 2.81 -14.79
C SER A 24 -2.12 4.13 -14.04
N THR A 25 -1.21 4.41 -13.14
CA THR A 25 -1.21 5.72 -12.50
C THR A 25 -0.79 6.72 -13.57
N GLY A 26 -1.60 7.75 -13.80
CA GLY A 26 -1.28 8.84 -14.75
C GLY A 26 0.06 9.54 -14.45
N ALA A 27 0.68 9.22 -13.34
CA ALA A 27 2.00 9.68 -12.91
C ALA A 27 3.19 8.87 -13.48
N GLY A 28 2.94 7.92 -14.40
CA GLY A 28 4.00 7.09 -14.99
C GLY A 28 4.66 6.10 -14.02
N LEU A 29 4.04 5.82 -12.87
CA LEU A 29 4.50 4.83 -11.90
C LEU A 29 3.92 3.45 -12.22
N THR A 30 4.72 2.42 -12.04
CA THR A 30 4.20 1.05 -11.97
C THR A 30 3.41 0.84 -10.68
N PRO A 31 2.52 -0.17 -10.59
CA PRO A 31 1.79 -0.50 -9.37
C PRO A 31 2.70 -0.66 -8.15
N SER A 32 3.83 -1.37 -8.28
CA SER A 32 4.78 -1.56 -7.19
C SER A 32 5.47 -0.25 -6.77
N GLN A 33 5.80 0.63 -7.72
CA GLN A 33 6.36 1.95 -7.41
C GLN A 33 5.36 2.82 -6.66
N ALA A 34 4.10 2.83 -7.08
CA ALA A 34 3.05 3.58 -6.41
C ALA A 34 2.77 3.04 -4.99
N SER A 35 2.77 1.71 -4.80
CA SER A 35 2.60 1.08 -3.48
C SER A 35 3.74 1.45 -2.53
N VAL A 36 4.99 1.29 -2.97
CA VAL A 36 6.18 1.61 -2.18
C VAL A 36 6.24 3.11 -1.85
N LEU A 37 5.95 3.99 -2.82
CA LEU A 37 5.90 5.44 -2.58
C LEU A 37 4.84 5.79 -1.54
N GLY A 38 3.62 5.27 -1.67
CA GLY A 38 2.53 5.48 -0.71
C GLY A 38 2.89 5.01 0.70
N LEU A 39 3.60 3.90 0.83
CA LEU A 39 4.10 3.41 2.11
C LEU A 39 5.13 4.36 2.72
N ILE A 40 6.10 4.86 1.93
CA ILE A 40 7.11 5.82 2.38
C ILE A 40 6.45 7.15 2.79
N VAL A 41 5.46 7.63 2.04
CA VAL A 41 4.71 8.86 2.39
C VAL A 41 3.97 8.71 3.69
N SER A 42 3.33 7.55 3.91
CA SER A 42 2.45 7.34 5.07
C SER A 42 3.17 6.97 6.37
N ARG A 43 4.39 6.40 6.27
CA ARG A 43 5.09 5.83 7.42
C ARG A 43 6.57 6.20 7.53
N GLY A 44 7.13 6.89 6.51
CA GLY A 44 8.55 7.22 6.49
C GLY A 44 9.00 8.11 7.67
N PRO A 45 10.29 8.04 8.03
CA PRO A 45 11.37 7.27 7.40
C PRO A 45 11.24 5.75 7.56
N LEU A 46 11.62 4.97 6.53
CA LEU A 46 11.60 3.49 6.57
C LEU A 46 12.93 2.92 6.09
N SER A 47 13.43 1.89 6.76
CA SER A 47 14.57 1.12 6.27
C SER A 47 14.18 0.28 5.04
N LEU A 48 15.17 -0.10 4.23
CA LEU A 48 14.93 -1.00 3.09
C LEU A 48 14.45 -2.39 3.54
N GLY A 49 14.89 -2.83 4.72
CA GLY A 49 14.44 -4.08 5.32
C GLY A 49 12.94 -4.03 5.64
N ASP A 50 12.49 -3.00 6.36
CA ASP A 50 11.08 -2.81 6.72
C ASP A 50 10.19 -2.71 5.46
N LEU A 51 10.64 -1.98 4.44
CA LEU A 51 9.93 -1.86 3.17
C LEU A 51 9.77 -3.22 2.47
N GLY A 52 10.83 -4.01 2.40
CA GLY A 52 10.80 -5.35 1.81
C GLY A 52 9.83 -6.27 2.53
N GLU A 53 9.85 -6.24 3.86
CA GLU A 53 8.95 -7.05 4.67
C GLU A 53 7.48 -6.64 4.54
N ILE A 54 7.19 -5.33 4.52
CA ILE A 54 5.82 -4.83 4.46
C ILE A 54 5.21 -5.09 3.07
N GLU A 55 5.97 -4.84 2.01
CA GLU A 55 5.53 -5.00 0.62
C GLU A 55 5.64 -6.45 0.11
N GLY A 56 6.33 -7.33 0.84
CA GLY A 56 6.56 -8.70 0.40
C GLY A 56 7.45 -8.79 -0.85
N LEU A 57 8.28 -7.78 -1.08
CA LEU A 57 9.19 -7.72 -2.22
C LEU A 57 10.52 -8.35 -1.87
N ASN A 58 11.08 -9.12 -2.81
CA ASN A 58 12.46 -9.58 -2.65
C ASN A 58 13.45 -8.40 -2.76
N PRO A 59 14.65 -8.52 -2.16
CA PRO A 59 15.62 -7.42 -2.10
C PRO A 59 16.00 -6.84 -3.49
N THR A 60 16.07 -7.67 -4.52
CA THR A 60 16.41 -7.25 -5.88
C THR A 60 15.30 -6.40 -6.50
N MET A 61 14.03 -6.80 -6.35
CA MET A 61 12.90 -6.02 -6.82
C MET A 61 12.77 -4.70 -6.06
N LEU A 62 12.88 -4.75 -4.73
CA LEU A 62 12.82 -3.55 -3.91
C LEU A 62 13.92 -2.55 -4.30
N SER A 63 15.15 -3.01 -4.47
CA SER A 63 16.28 -2.15 -4.88
C SER A 63 15.99 -1.44 -6.21
N ARG A 64 15.41 -2.14 -7.19
CA ARG A 64 15.02 -1.53 -8.48
C ARG A 64 13.93 -0.48 -8.31
N VAL A 65 12.92 -0.76 -7.50
CA VAL A 65 11.82 0.19 -7.23
C VAL A 65 12.37 1.44 -6.54
N ILE A 66 13.19 1.28 -5.51
CA ILE A 66 13.81 2.39 -4.77
C ILE A 66 14.74 3.22 -5.67
N SER A 67 15.58 2.59 -6.47
CA SER A 67 16.46 3.29 -7.41
C SER A 67 15.63 4.12 -8.39
N ARG A 68 14.57 3.55 -8.93
CA ARG A 68 13.72 4.27 -9.87
C ARG A 68 12.98 5.45 -9.25
N LEU A 69 12.40 5.29 -8.05
CA LEU A 69 11.77 6.39 -7.34
C LEU A 69 12.75 7.50 -6.97
N HIS A 70 13.98 7.14 -6.62
CA HIS A 70 15.06 8.10 -6.33
C HIS A 70 15.49 8.86 -7.61
N GLU A 71 15.70 8.17 -8.73
CA GLU A 71 16.01 8.80 -10.04
C GLU A 71 14.93 9.79 -10.49
N MET A 72 13.67 9.48 -10.17
CA MET A 72 12.53 10.37 -10.44
C MET A 72 12.44 11.54 -9.44
N GLY A 73 13.31 11.61 -8.43
CA GLY A 73 13.29 12.64 -7.40
C GLY A 73 12.09 12.55 -6.42
N LEU A 74 11.45 11.39 -6.33
CA LEU A 74 10.25 11.20 -5.49
C LEU A 74 10.58 10.77 -4.06
N ILE A 75 11.76 10.22 -3.86
CA ILE A 75 12.30 9.83 -2.56
C ILE A 75 13.75 10.24 -2.41
N GLU A 76 14.21 10.37 -1.18
CA GLU A 76 15.61 10.58 -0.80
C GLU A 76 16.05 9.51 0.18
N ARG A 77 17.36 9.17 0.13
CA ARG A 77 18.00 8.33 1.12
C ARG A 77 18.59 9.21 2.20
N ILE A 78 18.30 8.87 3.45
CA ILE A 78 18.90 9.54 4.61
C ILE A 78 19.68 8.50 5.43
N PRO A 79 20.78 8.89 6.07
CA PRO A 79 21.47 8.02 7.01
C PRO A 79 20.51 7.63 8.14
N ASP A 80 20.57 6.37 8.57
CA ASP A 80 19.83 5.96 9.76
C ASP A 80 20.52 6.54 10.99
N PRO A 81 19.81 7.30 11.86
CA PRO A 81 20.43 7.85 13.06
C PRO A 81 20.93 6.80 14.06
N ALA A 82 20.34 5.60 14.03
CA ALA A 82 20.66 4.49 14.91
C ALA A 82 21.77 3.59 14.35
N ASP A 83 21.91 3.51 13.02
CA ASP A 83 22.92 2.71 12.34
C ASP A 83 23.40 3.43 11.06
N LEU A 84 24.56 4.06 11.13
CA LEU A 84 25.18 4.76 9.99
C LEU A 84 25.52 3.84 8.79
N ARG A 85 25.42 2.51 8.94
CA ARG A 85 25.61 1.55 7.86
C ARG A 85 24.30 1.23 7.12
N SER A 86 23.16 1.63 7.68
CA SER A 86 21.84 1.48 7.08
C SER A 86 21.34 2.83 6.56
N ALA A 87 20.56 2.78 5.49
CA ALA A 87 19.91 3.97 4.94
C ALA A 87 18.40 3.80 5.05
N SER A 88 17.75 4.82 5.58
CA SER A 88 16.31 4.97 5.50
C SER A 88 15.93 5.80 4.28
N VAL A 89 14.70 5.65 3.83
CA VAL A 89 14.13 6.43 2.73
C VAL A 89 12.98 7.29 3.22
N VAL A 90 12.91 8.50 2.67
CA VAL A 90 11.84 9.48 2.94
C VAL A 90 11.27 10.00 1.62
N ALA A 91 10.00 10.37 1.64
CA ALA A 91 9.37 11.00 0.48
C ALA A 91 9.75 12.48 0.39
N THR A 92 10.11 12.90 -0.82
CA THR A 92 10.34 14.32 -1.14
C THR A 92 8.99 15.06 -1.28
N PRO A 93 8.97 16.41 -1.30
CA PRO A 93 7.77 17.17 -1.63
C PRO A 93 7.15 16.79 -2.98
N PRO A 94 7.91 16.58 -4.09
CA PRO A 94 7.37 16.00 -5.31
C PRO A 94 6.77 14.61 -5.12
N GLY A 95 7.42 13.73 -4.36
CA GLY A 95 6.92 12.40 -4.08
C GLY A 95 5.57 12.40 -3.36
N LYS A 96 5.39 13.29 -2.38
CA LYS A 96 4.11 13.46 -1.67
C LYS A 96 2.99 13.92 -2.62
N ARG A 97 3.28 14.85 -3.54
CA ARG A 97 2.30 15.30 -4.55
C ARG A 97 1.90 14.18 -5.49
N VAL A 98 2.87 13.43 -5.99
CA VAL A 98 2.60 12.29 -6.89
C VAL A 98 1.78 11.21 -6.17
N ASP A 99 2.04 10.92 -4.90
CA ASP A 99 1.23 9.99 -4.11
C ASP A 99 -0.22 10.46 -3.96
N GLU A 100 -0.42 11.76 -3.72
CA GLU A 100 -1.77 12.35 -3.61
C GLU A 100 -2.51 12.31 -4.96
N ASP A 101 -1.83 12.57 -6.06
CA ASP A 101 -2.40 12.44 -7.41
C ASP A 101 -2.82 10.99 -7.70
N VAL A 102 -2.00 10.01 -7.33
CA VAL A 102 -2.31 8.59 -7.45
C VAL A 102 -3.53 8.22 -6.63
N LYS A 103 -3.62 8.69 -5.37
CA LYS A 103 -4.78 8.45 -4.49
C LYS A 103 -6.05 9.04 -5.09
N THR A 104 -5.99 10.28 -5.57
CA THR A 104 -7.12 10.97 -6.18
C THR A 104 -7.61 10.24 -7.44
N GLN A 105 -6.71 9.82 -8.31
CA GLN A 105 -7.08 9.07 -9.52
C GLN A 105 -7.72 7.72 -9.19
N ARG A 106 -7.17 6.99 -8.20
CA ARG A 106 -7.75 5.73 -7.74
C ARG A 106 -9.13 5.92 -7.12
N ALA A 107 -9.30 6.96 -6.29
CA ALA A 107 -10.59 7.29 -5.71
C ALA A 107 -11.64 7.64 -6.79
N ALA A 108 -11.26 8.44 -7.80
CA ALA A 108 -12.12 8.76 -8.93
C ALA A 108 -12.51 7.53 -9.76
N ALA A 109 -11.59 6.57 -9.92
CA ALA A 109 -11.89 5.31 -10.61
C ALA A 109 -12.91 4.48 -9.83
N VAL A 110 -12.78 4.40 -8.51
CA VAL A 110 -13.76 3.72 -7.63
C VAL A 110 -15.12 4.41 -7.71
N SER A 111 -15.16 5.75 -7.63
CA SER A 111 -16.41 6.52 -7.70
C SER A 111 -17.19 6.24 -8.99
N ARG A 112 -16.51 6.27 -10.14
CA ARG A 112 -17.15 5.93 -11.43
C ARG A 112 -17.72 4.51 -11.44
N CYS A 113 -17.04 3.55 -10.83
CA CYS A 113 -17.56 2.18 -10.73
C CYS A 113 -18.77 2.09 -9.81
N LEU A 114 -18.78 2.85 -8.70
CA LEU A 114 -19.91 2.90 -7.78
C LEU A 114 -21.15 3.53 -8.44
N GLU A 115 -20.98 4.56 -9.27
CA GLU A 115 -22.07 5.17 -10.02
C GLU A 115 -22.78 4.19 -10.97
N ALA A 116 -22.11 3.14 -11.42
CA ALA A 116 -22.68 2.10 -12.27
C ALA A 116 -23.43 0.99 -11.49
N LEU A 117 -23.40 1.03 -10.14
CA LEU A 117 -24.06 0.05 -9.30
C LEU A 117 -25.48 0.50 -8.91
N PRO A 118 -26.42 -0.45 -8.65
CA PRO A 118 -27.70 -0.11 -8.07
C PRO A 118 -27.54 0.61 -6.72
N PRO A 119 -28.38 1.64 -6.42
CA PRO A 119 -28.28 2.43 -5.17
C PRO A 119 -28.23 1.59 -3.89
N GLY A 120 -29.00 0.51 -3.82
CA GLY A 120 -28.99 -0.39 -2.67
C GLY A 120 -27.66 -1.11 -2.45
N GLN A 121 -26.90 -1.39 -3.52
CA GLN A 121 -25.57 -1.97 -3.40
C GLN A 121 -24.53 -0.93 -2.93
N VAL A 122 -24.65 0.30 -3.42
CA VAL A 122 -23.79 1.41 -2.96
C VAL A 122 -24.03 1.67 -1.48
N ALA A 123 -25.27 1.70 -1.03
CA ALA A 123 -25.61 1.85 0.39
C ALA A 123 -25.00 0.71 1.24
N ALA A 124 -25.18 -0.55 0.81
CA ALA A 124 -24.62 -1.68 1.52
C ALA A 124 -23.08 -1.65 1.61
N ILE A 125 -22.39 -1.21 0.54
CA ILE A 125 -20.93 -1.01 0.56
C ILE A 125 -20.56 0.08 1.54
N SER A 126 -21.27 1.22 1.54
CA SER A 126 -21.01 2.33 2.46
C SER A 126 -21.21 1.93 3.92
N GLU A 127 -22.25 1.19 4.23
CA GLU A 127 -22.52 0.67 5.57
C GLU A 127 -21.46 -0.34 6.04
N ALA A 128 -20.86 -1.07 5.12
CA ALA A 128 -19.82 -2.06 5.43
C ALA A 128 -18.43 -1.44 5.62
N LEU A 129 -18.19 -0.18 5.21
CA LEU A 129 -16.85 0.43 5.27
C LEU A 129 -16.23 0.40 6.66
N PRO A 130 -16.90 0.81 7.76
CA PRO A 130 -16.29 0.77 9.10
C PRO A 130 -15.84 -0.64 9.50
N ALA A 131 -16.65 -1.65 9.19
CA ALA A 131 -16.31 -3.04 9.50
C ALA A 131 -15.12 -3.57 8.67
N LEU A 132 -14.98 -3.12 7.42
CA LEU A 132 -13.83 -3.46 6.57
C LEU A 132 -12.55 -2.74 7.04
N GLU A 133 -12.65 -1.51 7.53
CA GLU A 133 -11.54 -0.76 8.13
C GLU A 133 -11.05 -1.45 9.40
N ASP A 134 -11.95 -1.86 10.29
CA ASP A 134 -11.63 -2.60 11.51
C ASP A 134 -11.00 -3.96 11.20
N LEU A 135 -11.52 -4.68 10.20
CA LEU A 135 -10.92 -5.92 9.72
C LEU A 135 -9.48 -5.69 9.23
N ALA A 136 -9.25 -4.67 8.43
CA ALA A 136 -7.93 -4.32 7.94
C ALA A 136 -6.97 -3.94 9.08
N ALA A 137 -7.44 -3.23 10.12
CA ALA A 137 -6.66 -2.91 11.31
C ALA A 137 -6.28 -4.17 12.10
N THR A 138 -7.24 -5.07 12.31
CA THR A 138 -7.02 -6.34 13.03
C THR A 138 -6.00 -7.23 12.29
N MET A 139 -6.11 -7.35 10.97
CA MET A 139 -5.14 -8.11 10.16
C MET A 139 -3.73 -7.53 10.26
N ARG A 140 -3.58 -6.21 10.27
CA ARG A 140 -2.27 -5.56 10.47
C ARG A 140 -1.67 -5.87 11.83
N GLN A 141 -2.47 -5.87 12.89
CA GLN A 141 -2.01 -6.19 14.25
C GLN A 141 -1.55 -7.65 14.36
N ALA A 142 -2.33 -8.59 13.82
CA ALA A 142 -1.98 -10.01 13.79
C ALA A 142 -0.65 -10.23 13.05
N SER A 143 -0.48 -9.64 11.87
CA SER A 143 0.76 -9.76 11.10
C SER A 143 1.98 -9.17 11.80
N ARG A 144 1.81 -8.12 12.61
CA ARG A 144 2.90 -7.56 13.44
C ARG A 144 3.26 -8.50 14.59
N ALA A 145 2.28 -9.07 15.29
CA ALA A 145 2.50 -10.00 16.37
C ALA A 145 3.26 -11.25 15.90
N GLU A 146 2.88 -11.83 14.78
CA GLU A 146 3.56 -12.98 14.17
C GLU A 146 5.01 -12.67 13.81
N ARG A 147 5.29 -11.48 13.25
CA ARG A 147 6.66 -11.04 12.94
C ARG A 147 7.52 -10.87 14.16
N SER A 148 7.01 -10.23 15.21
CA SER A 148 7.72 -10.05 16.49
C SER A 148 8.08 -11.41 17.12
N GLN A 149 7.20 -12.40 17.04
CA GLN A 149 7.47 -13.76 17.52
C GLN A 149 8.53 -14.51 16.69
N ARG A 150 8.63 -14.24 15.39
CA ARG A 150 9.67 -14.84 14.53
C ARG A 150 11.04 -14.19 14.71
N ALA A 151 11.10 -12.90 14.97
CA ALA A 151 12.34 -12.16 15.18
C ALA A 151 12.98 -12.42 16.56
N GLY A 152 12.21 -12.93 17.53
CA GLY A 152 12.71 -13.30 18.88
C GLY A 152 13.14 -14.76 19.01
N ARG A 153 13.15 -15.53 17.92
CA ARG A 153 13.66 -16.92 17.88
C ARG A 153 14.96 -17.01 17.10
#